data_4966951764d39860998888b8707f71f5
#
_entry.id   4966951764d39860998888b8707f71f5
#
_cell.length_a   1.000
_cell.length_b   1.000
_cell.length_c   1.000
_cell.angle_alpha   90.00
_cell.angle_beta   90.00
_cell.angle_gamma   90.00
#
_symmetry.space_group_name_H-M   'P 1'
#
loop_
_entity.id
_entity.type
_entity.pdbx_description
1 polymer ?
#
loop_
_entity_poly.entity_id
_entity_poly.type
_entity_poly.pdbx_seq_one_letter_code
_entity_poly.pdbx_strand_id
1 'polypeptide(L)'
;MHIDSLKGSLDPCAGSEFGMLAARSVASYEGELCQYRNLEARLREALAQDKALLDQKDALLQQQALLSREADHRLLNDLQMIVSLLSLQSRASSNSETAGQLKVAADRVGMIVRLHQRLHSHDSAQTIAFRQYLRELCLDFSAMRSAVGTVELIFDTDDEVELPAAVGTSLGFVVSELLTNAAKHGMSRIAVNFESTDSGYELSVSNDGTPLLENFDPMAGKGLGMKIIRSFVDRIGGMLRCGRGDGNQGALFTVVFS
;
A
#
# COMPACT_ATOMS: atom_id res chain seq x y z
N MET A 1 -98.82 -46.35 -11.65
CA MET A 1 -97.98 -46.79 -12.76
C MET A 1 -96.60 -46.30 -12.50
N HIS A 2 -95.73 -47.18 -12.04
CA HIS A 2 -94.26 -47.28 -12.04
C HIS A 2 -93.42 -45.99 -12.03
N ILE A 3 -92.86 -45.68 -10.90
CA ILE A 3 -91.54 -45.12 -10.79
C ILE A 3 -90.79 -45.95 -9.72
N ASP A 4 -90.21 -47.03 -10.11
CA ASP A 4 -89.18 -47.79 -9.39
C ASP A 4 -87.99 -48.00 -10.33
N SER A 5 -86.83 -47.78 -9.86
CA SER A 5 -85.55 -48.16 -10.46
C SER A 5 -84.63 -46.98 -10.81
N LEU A 6 -83.95 -46.48 -9.81
CA LEU A 6 -82.56 -46.07 -9.95
C LEU A 6 -81.91 -46.04 -8.56
N LYS A 7 -81.83 -47.22 -7.92
CA LYS A 7 -80.86 -47.49 -6.90
C LYS A 7 -79.54 -47.91 -7.60
N GLY A 8 -78.77 -46.92 -8.05
CA GLY A 8 -77.40 -47.20 -8.46
C GLY A 8 -76.60 -47.67 -7.24
N SER A 9 -76.10 -48.85 -7.26
CA SER A 9 -75.22 -49.47 -6.32
C SER A 9 -73.99 -48.61 -6.15
N LEU A 10 -73.91 -47.88 -5.09
CA LEU A 10 -72.66 -47.28 -4.63
C LEU A 10 -71.82 -48.44 -4.10
N ASP A 11 -70.76 -48.73 -4.86
CA ASP A 11 -69.79 -49.74 -4.55
C ASP A 11 -69.06 -49.35 -3.26
N PRO A 12 -69.20 -50.05 -2.13
CA PRO A 12 -68.59 -49.69 -0.87
C PRO A 12 -67.05 -49.74 -0.87
N CYS A 13 -66.43 -50.39 -1.92
CA CYS A 13 -65.01 -50.48 -2.09
C CYS A 13 -64.39 -49.19 -2.65
N ALA A 14 -65.10 -48.39 -3.47
CA ALA A 14 -64.56 -47.19 -4.08
C ALA A 14 -64.30 -46.10 -3.05
N GLY A 15 -65.09 -46.02 -1.96
CA GLY A 15 -64.88 -45.08 -0.87
C GLY A 15 -63.66 -45.38 0.01
N SER A 16 -63.29 -46.64 0.13
CA SER A 16 -62.12 -47.07 0.91
C SER A 16 -60.78 -46.85 0.17
N GLU A 17 -60.76 -47.03 -1.15
CA GLU A 17 -59.56 -46.74 -1.94
C GLU A 17 -59.26 -45.23 -2.04
N PHE A 18 -60.29 -44.41 -2.20
CA PHE A 18 -60.13 -42.94 -2.20
C PHE A 18 -59.66 -42.44 -0.84
N GLY A 19 -60.16 -42.98 0.27
CA GLY A 19 -59.69 -42.66 1.61
C GLY A 19 -58.23 -43.06 1.87
N MET A 20 -57.80 -44.23 1.39
CA MET A 20 -56.40 -44.67 1.50
C MET A 20 -55.43 -43.85 0.62
N LEU A 21 -55.84 -43.47 -0.59
CA LEU A 21 -55.04 -42.60 -1.47
C LEU A 21 -54.91 -41.20 -0.86
N ALA A 22 -55.97 -40.61 -0.31
CA ALA A 22 -55.94 -39.31 0.40
C ALA A 22 -55.04 -39.38 1.65
N ALA A 23 -55.13 -40.44 2.45
CA ALA A 23 -54.28 -40.63 3.63
C ALA A 23 -52.80 -40.78 3.27
N ARG A 24 -52.45 -41.49 2.18
CA ARG A 24 -51.07 -41.58 1.66
C ARG A 24 -50.55 -40.24 1.17
N SER A 25 -51.39 -39.44 0.48
CA SER A 25 -51.00 -38.08 0.03
C SER A 25 -50.70 -37.17 1.21
N VAL A 26 -51.59 -37.18 2.25
CA VAL A 26 -51.41 -36.38 3.46
C VAL A 26 -50.12 -36.76 4.20
N ALA A 27 -49.90 -38.09 4.38
CA ALA A 27 -48.64 -38.54 5.03
C ALA A 27 -47.38 -38.16 4.24
N SER A 28 -47.43 -38.16 2.88
CA SER A 28 -46.33 -37.70 2.03
C SER A 28 -46.06 -36.22 2.23
N TYR A 29 -47.11 -35.38 2.25
CA TYR A 29 -46.97 -33.92 2.49
C TYR A 29 -46.47 -33.59 3.92
N GLU A 30 -46.91 -34.34 4.92
CA GLU A 30 -46.39 -34.18 6.28
C GLU A 30 -44.90 -34.53 6.38
N GLY A 31 -44.46 -35.59 5.67
CA GLY A 31 -43.04 -35.95 5.55
C GLY A 31 -42.20 -34.85 4.91
N GLU A 32 -42.69 -34.31 3.80
CA GLU A 32 -42.02 -33.20 3.11
C GLU A 32 -41.95 -31.94 4.01
N LEU A 33 -43.05 -31.59 4.69
CA LEU A 33 -43.12 -30.48 5.59
C LEU A 33 -42.11 -30.61 6.73
N CYS A 34 -41.98 -31.81 7.28
CA CYS A 34 -40.97 -32.12 8.29
C CYS A 34 -39.54 -31.95 7.77
N GLN A 35 -39.26 -32.38 6.55
CA GLN A 35 -37.95 -32.17 5.90
C GLN A 35 -37.66 -30.69 5.70
N TYR A 36 -38.61 -29.92 5.19
CA TYR A 36 -38.44 -28.46 5.03
C TYR A 36 -38.17 -27.74 6.36
N ARG A 37 -38.88 -28.09 7.43
CA ARG A 37 -38.63 -27.49 8.78
C ARG A 37 -37.23 -27.84 9.29
N ASN A 38 -36.79 -29.09 9.09
CA ASN A 38 -35.44 -29.49 9.50
C ASN A 38 -34.36 -28.78 8.67
N LEU A 39 -34.57 -28.59 7.37
CA LEU A 39 -33.66 -27.84 6.51
C LEU A 39 -33.59 -26.38 6.91
N GLU A 40 -34.74 -25.76 7.19
CA GLU A 40 -34.82 -24.38 7.65
C GLU A 40 -34.09 -24.17 9.00
N ALA A 41 -34.26 -25.11 9.94
CA ALA A 41 -33.54 -25.05 11.21
C ALA A 41 -32.02 -25.14 11.03
N ARG A 42 -31.55 -26.06 10.19
CA ARG A 42 -30.12 -26.20 9.85
C ARG A 42 -29.56 -24.95 9.16
N LEU A 43 -30.34 -24.35 8.24
CA LEU A 43 -29.93 -23.12 7.57
C LEU A 43 -29.82 -21.95 8.51
N ARG A 44 -30.78 -21.80 9.46
CA ARG A 44 -30.72 -20.77 10.50
C ARG A 44 -29.51 -20.95 11.42
N GLU A 45 -29.18 -22.19 11.78
CA GLU A 45 -28.01 -22.49 12.60
C GLU A 45 -26.70 -22.15 11.85
N ALA A 46 -26.59 -22.54 10.59
CA ALA A 46 -25.43 -22.18 9.76
C ALA A 46 -25.25 -20.68 9.60
N LEU A 47 -26.34 -19.95 9.33
CA LEU A 47 -26.31 -18.48 9.25
C LEU A 47 -25.90 -17.82 10.58
N ALA A 48 -26.33 -18.37 11.71
CA ALA A 48 -25.91 -17.86 13.02
C ALA A 48 -24.42 -18.10 13.28
N GLN A 49 -23.89 -19.25 12.86
CA GLN A 49 -22.47 -19.56 12.96
C GLN A 49 -21.63 -18.66 12.05
N ASP A 50 -22.03 -18.45 10.79
CA ASP A 50 -21.35 -17.57 9.84
C ASP A 50 -21.32 -16.12 10.38
N LYS A 51 -22.43 -15.64 10.94
CA LYS A 51 -22.48 -14.32 11.56
C LYS A 51 -21.49 -14.19 12.72
N ALA A 52 -21.46 -15.18 13.62
CA ALA A 52 -20.53 -15.19 14.75
C ALA A 52 -19.06 -15.19 14.30
N LEU A 53 -18.74 -15.94 13.22
CA LEU A 53 -17.39 -15.93 12.62
C LEU A 53 -17.03 -14.57 12.00
N LEU A 54 -17.98 -13.91 11.32
CA LEU A 54 -17.77 -12.55 10.79
C LEU A 54 -17.51 -11.54 11.91
N ASP A 55 -18.32 -11.56 12.97
CA ASP A 55 -18.15 -10.67 14.13
C ASP A 55 -16.78 -10.90 14.80
N GLN A 56 -16.34 -12.15 14.92
CA GLN A 56 -15.02 -12.50 15.44
C GLN A 56 -13.88 -12.02 14.53
N LYS A 57 -14.03 -12.20 13.22
CA LYS A 57 -13.06 -11.70 12.22
C LYS A 57 -12.91 -10.19 12.30
N ASP A 58 -14.02 -9.45 12.38
CA ASP A 58 -14.00 -7.99 12.47
C ASP A 58 -13.34 -7.52 13.76
N ALA A 59 -13.58 -8.17 14.90
CA ALA A 59 -12.90 -7.88 16.15
C ALA A 59 -11.37 -8.11 16.05
N LEU A 60 -10.94 -9.21 15.42
CA LEU A 60 -9.51 -9.49 15.19
C LEU A 60 -8.85 -8.47 14.27
N LEU A 61 -9.52 -8.04 13.20
CA LEU A 61 -9.01 -7.00 12.30
C LEU A 61 -8.86 -5.66 13.02
N GLN A 62 -9.81 -5.27 13.86
CA GLN A 62 -9.71 -4.06 14.69
C GLN A 62 -8.55 -4.15 15.68
N GLN A 63 -8.38 -5.27 16.35
CA GLN A 63 -7.26 -5.49 17.27
C GLN A 63 -5.91 -5.42 16.53
N GLN A 64 -5.81 -6.04 15.36
CA GLN A 64 -4.61 -5.98 14.53
C GLN A 64 -4.28 -4.54 14.11
N ALA A 65 -5.28 -3.76 13.71
CA ALA A 65 -5.09 -2.36 13.33
C ALA A 65 -4.58 -1.51 14.51
N LEU A 66 -5.11 -1.72 15.72
CA LEU A 66 -4.65 -1.03 16.93
C LEU A 66 -3.21 -1.39 17.27
N LEU A 67 -2.84 -2.68 17.22
CA LEU A 67 -1.47 -3.12 17.49
C LEU A 67 -0.48 -2.60 16.46
N SER A 68 -0.89 -2.54 15.18
CA SER A 68 -0.06 -1.95 14.12
C SER A 68 0.20 -0.47 14.38
N ARG A 69 -0.82 0.31 14.72
CA ARG A 69 -0.66 1.74 15.04
C ARG A 69 0.25 1.96 16.26
N GLU A 70 0.12 1.15 17.30
CA GLU A 70 0.99 1.25 18.48
C GLU A 70 2.44 0.91 18.14
N ALA A 71 2.67 -0.12 17.32
CA ALA A 71 4.00 -0.48 16.84
C ALA A 71 4.63 0.65 16.01
N ASP A 72 3.86 1.27 15.12
CA ASP A 72 4.30 2.41 14.32
C ASP A 72 4.66 3.63 15.18
N HIS A 73 3.85 3.94 16.18
CA HIS A 73 4.15 5.03 17.12
C HIS A 73 5.43 4.78 17.91
N ARG A 74 5.63 3.55 18.38
CA ARG A 74 6.87 3.17 19.09
C ARG A 74 8.07 3.26 18.17
N LEU A 75 7.97 2.74 16.95
CA LEU A 75 9.04 2.82 15.95
C LEU A 75 9.44 4.29 15.67
N LEU A 76 8.47 5.17 15.49
CA LEU A 76 8.72 6.59 15.26
C LEU A 76 9.42 7.26 16.44
N ASN A 77 9.01 6.96 17.67
CA ASN A 77 9.64 7.48 18.88
C ASN A 77 11.09 6.99 19.01
N ASP A 78 11.35 5.71 18.73
CA ASP A 78 12.70 5.13 18.77
C ASP A 78 13.60 5.78 17.71
N LEU A 79 13.09 5.97 16.49
CA LEU A 79 13.83 6.65 15.42
C LEU A 79 14.11 8.12 15.78
N GLN A 80 13.18 8.85 16.39
CA GLN A 80 13.38 10.22 16.86
C GLN A 80 14.47 10.30 17.95
N MET A 81 14.50 9.29 18.84
CA MET A 81 15.57 9.18 19.84
C MET A 81 16.92 8.98 19.16
N ILE A 82 17.02 8.10 18.16
CA ILE A 82 18.26 7.90 17.38
C ILE A 82 18.71 9.20 16.71
N VAL A 83 17.80 9.97 16.08
CA VAL A 83 18.11 11.28 15.49
C VAL A 83 18.70 12.21 16.51
N SER A 84 18.10 12.27 17.71
CA SER A 84 18.55 13.11 18.81
C SER A 84 19.95 12.72 19.30
N LEU A 85 20.22 11.42 19.47
CA LEU A 85 21.52 10.90 19.87
C LEU A 85 22.60 11.20 18.83
N LEU A 86 22.34 10.94 17.55
CA LEU A 86 23.26 11.26 16.46
C LEU A 86 23.58 12.76 16.40
N SER A 87 22.56 13.61 16.59
CA SER A 87 22.72 15.06 16.61
C SER A 87 23.55 15.55 17.81
N LEU A 88 23.36 14.96 18.98
CA LEU A 88 24.16 15.25 20.17
C LEU A 88 25.62 14.81 19.96
N GLN A 89 25.87 13.60 19.44
CA GLN A 89 27.21 13.11 19.15
C GLN A 89 27.92 13.97 18.08
N SER A 90 27.18 14.39 17.06
CA SER A 90 27.70 15.32 16.04
C SER A 90 28.21 16.63 16.65
N ARG A 91 27.43 17.23 17.58
CA ARG A 91 27.82 18.48 18.29
C ARG A 91 28.95 18.28 19.27
N ALA A 92 29.05 17.12 19.91
CA ALA A 92 30.08 16.78 20.87
C ALA A 92 31.42 16.37 20.23
N SER A 93 31.41 16.03 18.94
CA SER A 93 32.60 15.57 18.23
C SER A 93 33.58 16.71 17.98
N SER A 94 34.83 16.55 18.42
CA SER A 94 35.94 17.48 18.14
C SER A 94 36.48 17.31 16.71
N ASN A 95 36.19 16.19 16.03
CA ASN A 95 36.61 15.93 14.66
C ASN A 95 35.50 16.40 13.70
N SER A 96 35.80 17.40 12.88
CA SER A 96 34.87 18.01 11.92
C SER A 96 34.31 17.00 10.90
N GLU A 97 35.13 16.05 10.45
CA GLU A 97 34.69 15.01 9.49
C GLU A 97 33.69 14.05 10.16
N THR A 98 34.00 13.58 11.36
CA THR A 98 33.10 12.73 12.14
C THR A 98 31.79 13.46 12.47
N ALA A 99 31.86 14.72 12.87
CA ALA A 99 30.68 15.56 13.11
C ALA A 99 29.79 15.67 11.86
N GLY A 100 30.40 15.88 10.69
CA GLY A 100 29.71 15.95 9.41
C GLY A 100 29.04 14.62 9.05
N GLN A 101 29.72 13.50 9.24
CA GLN A 101 29.17 12.16 8.96
C GLN A 101 27.99 11.83 9.88
N LEU A 102 28.08 12.14 11.17
CA LEU A 102 26.99 11.95 12.14
C LEU A 102 25.78 12.84 11.83
N LYS A 103 26.02 14.09 11.40
CA LYS A 103 24.93 14.96 10.94
C LYS A 103 24.22 14.39 9.73
N VAL A 104 24.95 13.93 8.72
CA VAL A 104 24.34 13.28 7.55
C VAL A 104 23.53 12.05 7.94
N ALA A 105 24.01 11.25 8.89
CA ALA A 105 23.27 10.10 9.39
C ALA A 105 21.97 10.53 10.12
N ALA A 106 22.03 11.56 10.97
CA ALA A 106 20.87 12.10 11.65
C ALA A 106 19.81 12.65 10.67
N ASP A 107 20.25 13.40 9.66
CA ASP A 107 19.37 13.94 8.62
C ASP A 107 18.66 12.82 7.85
N ARG A 108 19.35 11.71 7.54
CA ARG A 108 18.77 10.54 6.87
C ARG A 108 17.72 9.84 7.73
N VAL A 109 18.04 9.56 8.99
CA VAL A 109 17.06 8.94 9.91
C VAL A 109 15.86 9.87 10.11
N GLY A 110 16.08 11.16 10.26
CA GLY A 110 15.01 12.15 10.37
C GLY A 110 14.10 12.20 9.14
N MET A 111 14.65 11.95 7.95
CA MET A 111 13.90 11.83 6.72
C MET A 111 13.02 10.56 6.72
N ILE A 112 13.57 9.43 7.18
CA ILE A 112 12.82 8.18 7.37
C ILE A 112 11.60 8.41 8.26
N VAL A 113 11.79 9.09 9.38
CA VAL A 113 10.71 9.42 10.32
C VAL A 113 9.59 10.21 9.63
N ARG A 114 9.95 11.26 8.89
CA ARG A 114 8.97 12.09 8.16
C ARG A 114 8.22 11.32 7.09
N LEU A 115 8.93 10.50 6.30
CA LEU A 115 8.31 9.64 5.29
C LEU A 115 7.32 8.65 5.90
N HIS A 116 7.73 7.99 6.99
CA HIS A 116 6.88 7.05 7.71
C HIS A 116 5.63 7.74 8.28
N GLN A 117 5.80 8.90 8.91
CA GLN A 117 4.67 9.68 9.46
C GLN A 117 3.64 10.03 8.38
N ARG A 118 4.08 10.47 7.21
CA ARG A 118 3.18 10.83 6.11
C ARG A 118 2.40 9.66 5.54
N LEU A 119 3.07 8.54 5.35
CA LEU A 119 2.45 7.34 4.79
C LEU A 119 1.41 6.71 5.73
N HIS A 120 1.59 6.87 7.05
CA HIS A 120 0.71 6.31 8.07
C HIS A 120 -0.27 7.32 8.67
N SER A 121 -0.24 8.60 8.25
CA SER A 121 -1.21 9.62 8.68
C SER A 121 -2.59 9.47 8.03
N HIS A 122 -2.68 8.74 6.91
CA HIS A 122 -3.95 8.41 6.26
C HIS A 122 -4.33 6.98 6.64
N ASP A 123 -5.35 6.85 7.47
CA ASP A 123 -5.89 5.60 8.02
C ASP A 123 -5.88 4.44 7.02
N SER A 124 -5.02 3.45 7.30
CA SER A 124 -5.01 2.10 6.69
C SER A 124 -5.14 1.99 5.15
N ALA A 125 -4.86 3.04 4.39
CA ALA A 125 -4.86 2.96 2.93
C ALA A 125 -3.69 2.07 2.47
N GLN A 126 -4.00 0.97 1.79
CA GLN A 126 -2.99 0.10 1.16
C GLN A 126 -2.26 0.80 0.01
N THR A 127 -2.84 1.90 -0.50
CA THR A 127 -2.31 2.72 -1.60
C THR A 127 -2.13 4.16 -1.16
N ILE A 128 -1.31 4.89 -1.89
CA ILE A 128 -1.06 6.32 -1.72
C ILE A 128 -1.20 7.05 -3.05
N ALA A 129 -1.72 8.28 -3.00
CA ALA A 129 -1.73 9.24 -4.09
C ALA A 129 -0.29 9.72 -4.34
N PHE A 130 0.43 9.05 -5.26
CA PHE A 130 1.90 9.17 -5.33
C PHE A 130 2.36 10.53 -5.86
N ARG A 131 1.65 11.16 -6.79
CA ARG A 131 2.02 12.48 -7.30
C ARG A 131 1.88 13.57 -6.22
N GLN A 132 0.81 13.51 -5.44
CA GLN A 132 0.65 14.39 -4.30
C GLN A 132 1.76 14.17 -3.27
N TYR A 133 2.03 12.91 -2.92
CA TYR A 133 3.11 12.55 -2.01
C TYR A 133 4.49 13.06 -2.49
N LEU A 134 4.81 12.90 -3.77
CA LEU A 134 6.06 13.37 -4.36
C LEU A 134 6.17 14.90 -4.32
N ARG A 135 5.06 15.62 -4.58
CA ARG A 135 4.99 17.09 -4.48
C ARG A 135 5.30 17.57 -3.06
N GLU A 136 4.69 16.96 -2.06
CA GLU A 136 4.92 17.31 -0.67
C GLU A 136 6.35 17.02 -0.23
N LEU A 137 6.94 15.90 -0.68
CA LEU A 137 8.32 15.56 -0.42
C LEU A 137 9.30 16.59 -0.99
N CYS A 138 9.09 17.04 -2.21
CA CYS A 138 9.93 18.07 -2.86
C CYS A 138 9.78 19.44 -2.19
N LEU A 139 8.57 19.83 -1.77
CA LEU A 139 8.33 21.06 -1.03
C LEU A 139 9.07 21.07 0.31
N ASP A 140 9.00 19.98 1.07
CA ASP A 140 9.71 19.85 2.35
C ASP A 140 11.23 19.93 2.17
N PHE A 141 11.73 19.24 1.15
CA PHE A 141 13.16 19.28 0.84
C PHE A 141 13.61 20.73 0.56
N SER A 142 12.84 21.45 -0.25
CA SER A 142 13.12 22.85 -0.59
C SER A 142 13.05 23.76 0.64
N ALA A 143 12.06 23.58 1.52
CA ALA A 143 11.90 24.37 2.74
C ALA A 143 13.05 24.18 3.74
N MET A 144 13.58 22.95 3.83
CA MET A 144 14.69 22.64 4.75
C MET A 144 16.06 23.13 4.25
N ARG A 145 16.20 23.40 2.97
CA ARG A 145 17.48 23.75 2.33
C ARG A 145 17.37 25.03 1.51
N SER A 146 17.09 26.13 2.16
CA SER A 146 17.00 27.47 1.54
C SER A 146 18.23 27.89 0.72
N ALA A 147 19.37 27.21 0.88
CA ALA A 147 20.61 27.46 0.15
C ALA A 147 20.81 26.54 -1.07
N VAL A 148 19.94 25.57 -1.28
CA VAL A 148 19.96 24.70 -2.46
C VAL A 148 19.03 25.31 -3.49
N GLY A 149 19.48 25.43 -4.73
CA GLY A 149 18.72 26.02 -5.83
C GLY A 149 17.26 25.55 -5.97
N THR A 150 16.62 25.84 -7.06
CA THR A 150 15.21 25.51 -7.29
C THR A 150 15.02 24.01 -7.52
N VAL A 151 14.09 23.39 -6.79
CA VAL A 151 13.58 22.05 -7.10
C VAL A 151 12.36 22.19 -7.99
N GLU A 152 12.46 21.70 -9.21
CA GLU A 152 11.38 21.68 -10.19
C GLU A 152 10.77 20.28 -10.24
N LEU A 153 9.44 20.21 -10.19
CA LEU A 153 8.69 18.95 -10.25
C LEU A 153 7.89 18.91 -11.55
N ILE A 154 8.10 17.87 -12.32
CA ILE A 154 7.52 17.70 -13.66
C ILE A 154 6.69 16.41 -13.68
N PHE A 155 5.46 16.49 -14.17
CA PHE A 155 4.58 15.35 -14.41
C PHE A 155 4.16 15.32 -15.87
N ASP A 156 3.99 14.13 -16.42
CA ASP A 156 3.49 13.88 -17.78
C ASP A 156 2.00 14.22 -17.91
N THR A 157 1.22 14.00 -16.84
CA THR A 157 -0.21 14.30 -16.76
C THR A 157 -0.55 14.88 -15.38
N ASP A 158 -1.75 15.46 -15.25
CA ASP A 158 -2.31 15.93 -13.97
C ASP A 158 -3.05 14.82 -13.22
N ASP A 159 -3.26 13.65 -13.85
CA ASP A 159 -3.98 12.54 -13.24
C ASP A 159 -3.19 11.93 -12.08
N GLU A 160 -3.87 11.67 -10.96
CA GLU A 160 -3.24 11.04 -9.80
C GLU A 160 -2.95 9.56 -10.06
N VAL A 161 -1.83 9.09 -9.54
CA VAL A 161 -1.40 7.68 -9.62
C VAL A 161 -1.43 7.07 -8.23
N GLU A 162 -2.25 6.04 -8.08
CA GLU A 162 -2.31 5.26 -6.85
C GLU A 162 -1.26 4.15 -6.86
N LEU A 163 -0.32 4.20 -5.92
CA LEU A 163 0.70 3.16 -5.75
C LEU A 163 0.53 2.45 -4.40
N PRO A 164 0.89 1.17 -4.30
CA PRO A 164 0.98 0.49 -3.01
C PRO A 164 1.88 1.29 -2.04
N ALA A 165 1.47 1.44 -0.78
CA ALA A 165 2.20 2.21 0.22
C ALA A 165 3.67 1.77 0.38
N ALA A 166 3.95 0.46 0.26
CA ALA A 166 5.31 -0.09 0.30
C ALA A 166 6.18 0.38 -0.89
N VAL A 167 5.58 0.51 -2.09
CA VAL A 167 6.25 1.04 -3.30
C VAL A 167 6.52 2.52 -3.12
N GLY A 168 5.50 3.30 -2.74
CA GLY A 168 5.64 4.73 -2.50
C GLY A 168 6.66 5.06 -1.41
N THR A 169 6.71 4.28 -0.32
CA THR A 169 7.75 4.39 0.71
C THR A 169 9.14 4.21 0.11
N SER A 170 9.34 3.14 -0.66
CA SER A 170 10.62 2.83 -1.28
C SER A 170 11.07 3.94 -2.23
N LEU A 171 10.17 4.44 -3.08
CA LEU A 171 10.44 5.55 -3.99
C LEU A 171 10.71 6.86 -3.23
N GLY A 172 10.00 7.14 -2.15
CA GLY A 172 10.27 8.28 -1.28
C GLY A 172 11.68 8.31 -0.74
N PHE A 173 12.22 7.15 -0.30
CA PHE A 173 13.62 7.03 0.10
C PHE A 173 14.57 7.29 -1.05
N VAL A 174 14.30 6.71 -2.21
CA VAL A 174 15.11 6.90 -3.42
C VAL A 174 15.18 8.37 -3.80
N VAL A 175 14.03 9.04 -3.93
CA VAL A 175 13.96 10.47 -4.27
C VAL A 175 14.71 11.31 -3.24
N SER A 176 14.51 11.05 -1.96
CA SER A 176 15.16 11.79 -0.88
C SER A 176 16.69 11.70 -0.92
N GLU A 177 17.23 10.50 -1.19
CA GLU A 177 18.68 10.31 -1.35
C GLU A 177 19.19 10.95 -2.64
N LEU A 178 18.43 10.87 -3.73
CA LEU A 178 18.80 11.51 -5.01
C LEU A 178 18.77 13.04 -4.90
N LEU A 179 17.76 13.63 -4.25
CA LEU A 179 17.69 15.07 -3.94
C LEU A 179 18.88 15.51 -3.08
N THR A 180 19.23 14.70 -2.07
CA THR A 180 20.39 14.97 -1.22
C THR A 180 21.71 14.94 -2.00
N ASN A 181 21.85 13.98 -2.91
CA ASN A 181 23.00 13.87 -3.78
C ASN A 181 23.05 15.03 -4.78
N ALA A 182 21.93 15.36 -5.40
CA ALA A 182 21.82 16.50 -6.31
C ALA A 182 22.19 17.82 -5.60
N ALA A 183 21.73 18.01 -4.37
CA ALA A 183 22.06 19.19 -3.57
C ALA A 183 23.55 19.30 -3.17
N LYS A 184 24.27 18.17 -3.11
CA LYS A 184 25.73 18.15 -2.86
C LYS A 184 26.56 18.42 -4.10
N HIS A 185 26.08 18.04 -5.26
CA HIS A 185 26.81 18.03 -6.51
C HIS A 185 26.19 18.92 -7.59
N GLY A 186 24.95 19.41 -7.38
CA GLY A 186 24.27 20.35 -8.27
C GLY A 186 24.68 21.79 -7.99
N MET A 187 24.39 22.68 -8.93
CA MET A 187 24.69 24.11 -8.80
C MET A 187 23.46 24.93 -8.46
N SER A 188 22.36 24.86 -9.23
CA SER A 188 21.21 25.74 -9.03
C SER A 188 19.86 25.11 -9.31
N ARG A 189 19.79 24.02 -10.06
CA ARG A 189 18.52 23.38 -10.47
C ARG A 189 18.55 21.88 -10.22
N ILE A 190 17.47 21.40 -9.62
CA ILE A 190 17.18 19.97 -9.47
C ILE A 190 15.81 19.75 -10.11
N ALA A 191 15.70 18.84 -11.07
CA ALA A 191 14.43 18.46 -11.65
C ALA A 191 14.07 17.03 -11.20
N VAL A 192 12.82 16.85 -10.79
CA VAL A 192 12.22 15.55 -10.47
C VAL A 192 11.10 15.34 -11.47
N ASN A 193 11.21 14.29 -12.28
CA ASN A 193 10.20 13.92 -13.27
C ASN A 193 9.58 12.58 -12.92
N PHE A 194 8.26 12.48 -13.04
CA PHE A 194 7.51 11.24 -12.87
C PHE A 194 6.51 11.09 -14.00
N GLU A 195 6.63 10.03 -14.76
CA GLU A 195 5.82 9.78 -15.95
C GLU A 195 5.36 8.33 -16.02
N SER A 196 4.21 8.15 -16.67
CA SER A 196 3.67 6.83 -17.00
C SER A 196 4.21 6.38 -18.34
N THR A 197 4.56 5.10 -18.46
CA THR A 197 5.05 4.48 -19.68
C THR A 197 4.18 3.29 -20.07
N ASP A 198 4.31 2.77 -21.29
CA ASP A 198 3.57 1.58 -21.74
C ASP A 198 3.83 0.34 -20.85
N SER A 199 4.94 0.29 -20.14
CA SER A 199 5.37 -0.85 -19.32
C SER A 199 5.37 -0.59 -17.81
N GLY A 200 4.87 0.56 -17.35
CA GLY A 200 4.86 0.94 -15.94
C GLY A 200 5.14 2.42 -15.74
N TYR A 201 6.09 2.74 -14.87
CA TYR A 201 6.40 4.11 -14.47
C TYR A 201 7.89 4.40 -14.54
N GLU A 202 8.22 5.64 -14.79
CA GLU A 202 9.58 6.16 -14.76
C GLU A 202 9.66 7.36 -13.81
N LEU A 203 10.57 7.27 -12.84
CA LEU A 203 10.86 8.34 -11.89
C LEU A 203 12.30 8.76 -12.06
N SER A 204 12.54 10.02 -12.40
CA SER A 204 13.89 10.52 -12.61
C SER A 204 14.21 11.76 -11.78
N VAL A 205 15.46 11.88 -11.36
CA VAL A 205 16.01 13.05 -10.69
C VAL A 205 17.26 13.47 -11.44
N SER A 206 17.28 14.73 -11.89
CA SER A 206 18.43 15.34 -12.57
C SER A 206 18.89 16.61 -11.86
N ASN A 207 20.15 16.98 -12.07
CA ASN A 207 20.72 18.24 -11.63
C ASN A 207 21.57 18.89 -12.72
N ASP A 208 21.88 20.17 -12.58
CA ASP A 208 22.71 20.99 -13.47
C ASP A 208 24.19 21.09 -13.04
N GLY A 209 24.62 20.21 -12.12
CA GLY A 209 25.97 20.26 -11.55
C GLY A 209 27.03 19.52 -12.36
N THR A 210 27.94 18.86 -11.64
CA THR A 210 29.02 18.09 -12.26
C THR A 210 28.47 16.85 -12.98
N PRO A 211 28.79 16.65 -14.27
CA PRO A 211 28.36 15.46 -15.00
C PRO A 211 28.92 14.18 -14.38
N LEU A 212 28.16 13.07 -14.49
CA LEU A 212 28.68 11.77 -14.15
C LEU A 212 29.85 11.37 -15.08
N LEU A 213 30.82 10.71 -14.49
CA LEU A 213 31.92 10.12 -15.27
C LEU A 213 31.36 9.11 -16.28
N GLU A 214 31.96 9.00 -17.46
CA GLU A 214 31.52 8.07 -18.52
C GLU A 214 31.43 6.61 -18.06
N ASN A 215 32.28 6.22 -17.11
CA ASN A 215 32.31 4.89 -16.52
C ASN A 215 31.67 4.85 -15.11
N PHE A 216 30.78 5.78 -14.80
CA PHE A 216 30.10 5.75 -13.51
C PHE A 216 29.20 4.52 -13.43
N ASP A 217 29.57 3.59 -12.55
CA ASP A 217 28.77 2.43 -12.23
C ASP A 217 28.02 2.68 -10.91
N PRO A 218 26.70 2.83 -10.97
CA PRO A 218 25.90 2.97 -9.76
C PRO A 218 25.99 1.72 -8.87
N MET A 219 26.41 0.57 -9.46
CA MET A 219 26.60 -0.69 -8.74
C MET A 219 27.92 -0.73 -7.97
N ALA A 220 28.97 -0.03 -8.45
CA ALA A 220 30.27 0.04 -7.78
C ALA A 220 30.36 1.17 -6.74
N GLY A 221 29.33 2.02 -6.61
CA GLY A 221 29.30 3.16 -5.71
C GLY A 221 29.53 2.77 -4.25
N LYS A 222 30.65 3.26 -3.66
CA LYS A 222 31.02 2.96 -2.26
C LYS A 222 30.20 3.73 -1.24
N GLY A 223 29.44 4.75 -1.65
CA GLY A 223 28.65 5.61 -0.76
C GLY A 223 27.42 4.90 -0.20
N LEU A 224 27.11 5.15 1.09
CA LEU A 224 25.94 4.59 1.76
C LEU A 224 24.63 4.95 1.02
N GLY A 225 24.49 6.19 0.52
CA GLY A 225 23.31 6.63 -0.22
C GLY A 225 23.00 5.78 -1.44
N MET A 226 24.01 5.46 -2.26
CA MET A 226 23.81 4.62 -3.44
C MET A 226 23.41 3.18 -3.06
N LYS A 227 23.94 2.65 -1.97
CA LYS A 227 23.52 1.32 -1.43
C LYS A 227 22.06 1.34 -0.99
N ILE A 228 21.63 2.42 -0.35
CA ILE A 228 20.23 2.63 0.06
C ILE A 228 19.33 2.67 -1.17
N ILE A 229 19.64 3.53 -2.15
CA ILE A 229 18.88 3.66 -3.40
C ILE A 229 18.69 2.27 -4.05
N ARG A 230 19.76 1.52 -4.20
CA ARG A 230 19.70 0.17 -4.79
C ARG A 230 18.81 -0.78 -4.02
N SER A 231 18.99 -0.86 -2.69
CA SER A 231 18.19 -1.74 -1.84
C SER A 231 16.69 -1.48 -1.99
N PHE A 232 16.27 -0.20 -2.11
CA PHE A 232 14.88 0.15 -2.28
C PHE A 232 14.37 -0.05 -3.71
N VAL A 233 15.20 0.18 -4.74
CA VAL A 233 14.86 -0.13 -6.13
C VAL A 233 14.71 -1.63 -6.34
N ASP A 234 15.63 -2.44 -5.81
CA ASP A 234 15.54 -3.91 -5.86
C ASP A 234 14.27 -4.43 -5.15
N ARG A 235 13.91 -3.81 -4.02
CA ARG A 235 12.71 -4.18 -3.23
C ARG A 235 11.41 -4.03 -4.00
N ILE A 236 11.33 -3.06 -4.91
CA ILE A 236 10.15 -2.83 -5.76
C ILE A 236 10.25 -3.53 -7.13
N GLY A 237 11.28 -4.36 -7.33
CA GLY A 237 11.52 -5.01 -8.63
C GLY A 237 11.89 -4.04 -9.75
N GLY A 238 12.34 -2.82 -9.42
CA GLY A 238 12.67 -1.78 -10.37
C GLY A 238 14.10 -1.88 -10.90
N MET A 239 14.41 -1.02 -11.86
CA MET A 239 15.74 -0.89 -12.46
C MET A 239 16.24 0.54 -12.29
N LEU A 240 17.45 0.70 -11.74
CA LEU A 240 18.15 1.99 -11.66
C LEU A 240 19.03 2.20 -12.90
N ARG A 241 18.80 3.29 -13.59
CA ARG A 241 19.64 3.79 -14.68
C ARG A 241 20.29 5.10 -14.26
N CYS A 242 21.47 5.39 -14.79
CA CYS A 242 22.12 6.67 -14.57
C CYS A 242 22.80 7.14 -15.87
N GLY A 243 22.90 8.45 -16.01
CA GLY A 243 23.45 9.09 -17.17
C GLY A 243 23.78 10.55 -16.91
N ARG A 244 24.16 11.24 -17.97
CA ARG A 244 24.31 12.70 -17.94
C ARG A 244 22.95 13.36 -18.07
N GLY A 245 22.78 14.48 -17.40
CA GLY A 245 21.56 15.30 -17.49
C GLY A 245 21.44 16.02 -18.83
N ASP A 246 20.40 16.84 -18.94
CA ASP A 246 20.10 17.58 -20.17
C ASP A 246 21.27 18.44 -20.63
N GLY A 247 21.49 18.47 -21.96
CA GLY A 247 22.61 19.20 -22.55
C GLY A 247 23.99 18.66 -22.14
N ASN A 248 24.10 17.41 -21.70
CA ASN A 248 25.35 16.78 -21.24
C ASN A 248 25.93 17.40 -19.94
N GLN A 249 25.06 18.12 -19.18
CA GLN A 249 25.40 18.74 -17.90
C GLN A 249 24.75 17.99 -16.75
N GLY A 250 25.44 17.96 -15.60
CA GLY A 250 24.90 17.34 -14.39
C GLY A 250 24.77 15.82 -14.46
N ALA A 251 23.99 15.30 -13.54
CA ALA A 251 23.70 13.87 -13.40
C ALA A 251 22.19 13.62 -13.55
N LEU A 252 21.84 12.50 -14.17
CA LEU A 252 20.49 11.98 -14.28
C LEU A 252 20.46 10.58 -13.68
N PHE A 253 19.52 10.36 -12.75
CA PHE A 253 19.20 9.05 -12.20
C PHE A 253 17.73 8.74 -12.48
N THR A 254 17.48 7.56 -13.02
CA THR A 254 16.14 7.12 -13.42
C THR A 254 15.83 5.76 -12.81
N VAL A 255 14.67 5.64 -12.20
CA VAL A 255 14.12 4.38 -11.70
C VAL A 255 12.92 4.01 -12.57
N VAL A 256 13.00 2.84 -13.19
CA VAL A 256 11.92 2.24 -13.99
C VAL A 256 11.30 1.12 -13.16
N PHE A 257 9.97 1.08 -13.02
CA PHE A 257 9.24 0.08 -12.24
C PHE A 257 7.82 -0.13 -12.77
N SER A 258 7.17 -1.21 -12.35
CA SER A 258 5.81 -1.59 -12.78
C SER A 258 4.92 -1.98 -11.59
#